data_5db2afceb0eaa41d214776bee5061910
#
_entry.id   5db2afceb0eaa41d214776bee5061910
#
_cell.length_a   1.000
_cell.length_b   1.000
_cell.length_c   1.000
_cell.angle_alpha   90.00
_cell.angle_beta   90.00
_cell.angle_gamma   90.00
#
_symmetry.space_group_name_H-M   'P 1'
#
loop_
_entity.id
_entity.type
_entity.pdbx_description
1 polymer ?
#
loop_
_entity_poly.entity_id
_entity_poly.type
_entity_poly.pdbx_seq_one_letter_code
_entity_poly.pdbx_strand_id
1 'polypeptide(L)'
;MPVAAIIEERLSQQNSVFGISEAVASDGHFGDVKTTIFQDQHGKLQALYSGDSILDVEALCRLTQRQLSVVSPAAIGSICDQLTLERLTTIPTVLGLELIVDQRLLDTTELTLDSGSKHYVITINNEQFRNLIGDAQTGTYTVLESELVTSSLE
;
A
#
# COMPACT_ATOMS: atom_id res chain seq x y z
N MET A 1 14.54 -9.50 -15.02
CA MET A 1 14.23 -9.20 -13.62
C MET A 1 12.73 -9.24 -13.41
N PRO A 2 12.26 -9.98 -12.41
CA PRO A 2 10.81 -10.12 -12.19
C PRO A 2 10.13 -8.85 -11.65
N VAL A 3 10.89 -7.93 -11.07
CA VAL A 3 10.35 -6.67 -10.54
C VAL A 3 11.08 -5.49 -11.16
N ALA A 4 10.44 -4.32 -11.10
CA ALA A 4 11.03 -3.10 -11.64
C ALA A 4 12.33 -2.76 -10.90
N ALA A 5 13.28 -2.16 -11.63
CA ALA A 5 14.57 -1.79 -11.05
C ALA A 5 14.44 -0.85 -9.85
N ILE A 6 13.45 0.07 -9.88
CA ILE A 6 13.24 0.99 -8.78
C ILE A 6 12.84 0.26 -7.48
N ILE A 7 12.09 -0.83 -7.60
CA ILE A 7 11.69 -1.66 -6.45
C ILE A 7 12.92 -2.34 -5.86
N GLU A 8 13.72 -3.00 -6.70
CA GLU A 8 14.92 -3.68 -6.24
C GLU A 8 15.91 -2.73 -5.60
N GLU A 9 16.11 -1.57 -6.21
CA GLU A 9 17.00 -0.54 -5.68
C GLU A 9 16.54 -0.08 -4.29
N ARG A 10 15.23 0.17 -4.14
CA ARG A 10 14.68 0.63 -2.86
C ARG A 10 14.87 -0.39 -1.75
N LEU A 11 14.60 -1.66 -2.03
CA LEU A 11 14.77 -2.73 -1.07
C LEU A 11 16.24 -2.94 -0.71
N SER A 12 17.12 -2.85 -1.68
CA SER A 12 18.57 -2.98 -1.45
C SER A 12 19.12 -1.84 -0.60
N GLN A 13 18.65 -0.60 -0.82
CA GLN A 13 19.07 0.57 -0.05
C GLN A 13 18.72 0.44 1.42
N GLN A 14 17.64 -0.28 1.74
CA GLN A 14 17.21 -0.49 3.12
C GLN A 14 17.80 -1.75 3.74
N ASN A 15 18.71 -2.43 3.03
CA ASN A 15 19.27 -3.71 3.46
C ASN A 15 18.18 -4.73 3.81
N SER A 16 17.06 -4.67 3.09
CA SER A 16 15.93 -5.56 3.36
C SER A 16 16.18 -6.94 2.79
N VAL A 17 15.87 -7.96 3.59
CA VAL A 17 15.80 -9.33 3.09
C VAL A 17 14.36 -9.57 2.65
N PHE A 18 14.16 -9.95 1.41
CA PHE A 18 12.83 -10.11 0.85
C PHE A 18 12.75 -11.32 -0.06
N GLY A 19 11.55 -11.90 -0.13
CA GLY A 19 11.24 -12.99 -1.04
C GLY A 19 10.42 -12.49 -2.22
N ILE A 20 10.71 -12.99 -3.40
CA ILE A 20 9.93 -12.72 -4.60
C ILE A 20 9.18 -13.99 -4.96
N SER A 21 7.85 -13.89 -5.05
CA SER A 21 7.00 -15.03 -5.39
C SER A 21 6.13 -14.70 -6.59
N GLU A 22 5.83 -15.71 -7.40
CA GLU A 22 4.95 -15.54 -8.54
C GLU A 22 3.51 -15.32 -8.05
N ALA A 23 2.85 -14.27 -8.55
CA ALA A 23 1.46 -14.00 -8.21
C ALA A 23 0.55 -14.96 -8.96
N VAL A 24 -0.51 -15.43 -8.28
CA VAL A 24 -1.52 -16.29 -8.90
C VAL A 24 -2.51 -15.39 -9.61
N ALA A 25 -2.30 -15.18 -10.92
CA ALA A 25 -3.06 -14.21 -11.72
C ALA A 25 -4.57 -14.48 -11.71
N SER A 26 -4.97 -15.76 -11.63
CA SER A 26 -6.38 -16.13 -11.64
C SER A 26 -7.16 -15.65 -10.42
N ASP A 27 -6.46 -15.36 -9.32
CA ASP A 27 -7.08 -14.90 -8.09
C ASP A 27 -7.14 -13.37 -8.01
N GLY A 28 -6.44 -12.66 -8.89
CA GLY A 28 -6.32 -11.22 -8.80
C GLY A 28 -5.65 -10.76 -7.52
N HIS A 29 -4.95 -11.65 -6.85
CA HIS A 29 -4.33 -11.38 -5.56
C HIS A 29 -2.88 -10.92 -5.74
N PHE A 30 -2.61 -9.66 -5.42
CA PHE A 30 -1.29 -9.06 -5.57
C PHE A 30 -0.68 -8.67 -4.23
N GLY A 31 -0.98 -9.44 -3.19
CA GLY A 31 -0.44 -9.25 -1.85
C GLY A 31 -1.52 -8.99 -0.80
N ASP A 32 -1.08 -8.91 0.45
CA ASP A 32 -1.95 -8.71 1.60
C ASP A 32 -2.23 -7.24 1.89
N VAL A 33 -1.54 -6.35 1.22
CA VAL A 33 -1.61 -4.90 1.43
C VAL A 33 -2.24 -4.25 0.21
N LYS A 34 -3.21 -3.37 0.46
CA LYS A 34 -3.85 -2.55 -0.57
C LYS A 34 -3.35 -1.12 -0.49
N THR A 35 -3.48 -0.39 -1.58
CA THR A 35 -3.14 1.03 -1.61
C THR A 35 -4.21 1.82 -2.35
N THR A 36 -4.43 3.05 -1.87
CA THR A 36 -5.25 4.05 -2.56
C THR A 36 -4.49 5.36 -2.54
N ILE A 37 -4.48 6.08 -3.65
CA ILE A 37 -3.82 7.38 -3.74
C ILE A 37 -4.89 8.46 -3.61
N PHE A 38 -4.69 9.37 -2.65
CA PHE A 38 -5.56 10.51 -2.42
C PHE A 38 -4.85 11.79 -2.80
N GLN A 39 -5.62 12.87 -2.92
CA GLN A 39 -5.04 14.19 -3.19
C GLN A 39 -5.89 15.28 -2.56
N ASP A 40 -5.25 16.40 -2.30
CA ASP A 40 -5.87 17.66 -1.93
C ASP A 40 -5.00 18.81 -2.46
N GLN A 41 -5.25 20.02 -2.00
CA GLN A 41 -4.47 21.20 -2.43
C GLN A 41 -3.00 21.14 -2.03
N HIS A 42 -2.64 20.30 -1.07
CA HIS A 42 -1.26 20.15 -0.58
C HIS A 42 -0.47 19.07 -1.33
N GLY A 43 -1.15 18.24 -2.11
CA GLY A 43 -0.49 17.20 -2.90
C GLY A 43 -1.14 15.83 -2.76
N LYS A 44 -0.40 14.81 -3.18
CA LYS A 44 -0.88 13.43 -3.16
C LYS A 44 -0.41 12.68 -1.92
N LEU A 45 -1.24 11.74 -1.47
CA LEU A 45 -0.98 10.91 -0.30
C LEU A 45 -1.27 9.46 -0.65
N GLN A 46 -0.31 8.58 -0.39
CA GLN A 46 -0.51 7.14 -0.55
C GLN A 46 -0.94 6.54 0.77
N ALA A 47 -2.07 5.84 0.78
CA ALA A 47 -2.56 5.13 1.96
C ALA A 47 -2.34 3.63 1.76
N LEU A 48 -1.74 2.98 2.76
CA LEU A 48 -1.55 1.53 2.79
C LEU A 48 -2.45 0.92 3.87
N TYR A 49 -3.13 -0.17 3.55
CA TYR A 49 -4.03 -0.82 4.48
C TYR A 49 -4.20 -2.31 4.14
N SER A 50 -4.75 -3.08 5.09
CA SER A 50 -4.90 -4.52 4.92
C SER A 50 -5.94 -4.88 3.86
N GLY A 51 -5.66 -5.92 3.09
CA GLY A 51 -6.54 -6.40 2.03
C GLY A 51 -7.88 -6.93 2.51
N ASP A 52 -8.01 -7.28 3.80
CA ASP A 52 -9.26 -7.76 4.38
C ASP A 52 -10.05 -6.67 5.13
N SER A 53 -9.67 -5.42 4.94
CA SER A 53 -10.32 -4.28 5.56
C SER A 53 -10.89 -3.33 4.52
N ILE A 54 -11.81 -2.49 4.96
CA ILE A 54 -12.47 -1.48 4.12
C ILE A 54 -12.05 -0.11 4.60
N LEU A 55 -11.65 0.72 3.65
CA LEU A 55 -11.17 2.07 3.91
C LEU A 55 -12.30 2.97 4.42
N ASP A 56 -12.06 3.65 5.52
CA ASP A 56 -12.94 4.69 6.06
C ASP A 56 -12.34 6.04 5.74
N VAL A 57 -12.82 6.66 4.66
CA VAL A 57 -12.26 7.92 4.16
C VAL A 57 -12.46 9.06 5.17
N GLU A 58 -13.58 9.07 5.89
CA GLU A 58 -13.82 10.11 6.90
C GLU A 58 -12.78 10.02 8.02
N ALA A 59 -12.49 8.81 8.48
CA ALA A 59 -11.45 8.61 9.50
C ALA A 59 -10.09 9.06 8.99
N LEU A 60 -9.77 8.75 7.73
CA LEU A 60 -8.52 9.18 7.11
C LEU A 60 -8.42 10.71 7.04
N CYS A 61 -9.49 11.37 6.65
CA CYS A 61 -9.53 12.84 6.59
C CYS A 61 -9.34 13.45 7.97
N ARG A 62 -9.95 12.87 9.00
CA ARG A 62 -9.80 13.35 10.39
C ARG A 62 -8.35 13.16 10.88
N LEU A 63 -7.76 11.99 10.61
CA LEU A 63 -6.38 11.71 11.02
C LEU A 63 -5.38 12.67 10.39
N THR A 64 -5.57 12.97 9.12
CA THR A 64 -4.65 13.82 8.37
C THR A 64 -4.99 15.29 8.47
N GLN A 65 -6.20 15.62 8.94
CA GLN A 65 -6.76 16.99 8.94
C GLN A 65 -6.76 17.58 7.54
N ARG A 66 -7.09 16.74 6.55
CA ARG A 66 -7.11 17.10 5.13
C ARG A 66 -8.43 16.67 4.49
N GLN A 67 -8.88 17.44 3.50
CA GLN A 67 -10.05 17.12 2.69
C GLN A 67 -9.59 16.34 1.46
N LEU A 68 -9.46 15.03 1.64
CA LEU A 68 -8.87 14.16 0.63
C LEU A 68 -9.92 13.60 -0.35
N SER A 69 -9.53 13.49 -1.61
CA SER A 69 -10.33 12.80 -2.63
C SER A 69 -9.42 11.81 -3.36
N VAL A 70 -10.03 10.76 -3.92
CA VAL A 70 -9.28 9.73 -4.66
C VAL A 70 -8.83 10.31 -6.00
N VAL A 71 -7.57 10.05 -6.37
CA VAL A 71 -7.06 10.50 -7.67
C VAL A 71 -7.72 9.73 -8.81
N SER A 72 -7.73 10.34 -10.00
CA SER A 72 -8.31 9.72 -11.19
C SER A 72 -7.49 8.51 -11.67
N PRO A 73 -8.10 7.56 -12.41
CA PRO A 73 -7.35 6.48 -13.03
C PRO A 73 -6.24 6.98 -13.95
N ALA A 74 -6.45 8.10 -14.65
CA ALA A 74 -5.42 8.68 -15.51
C ALA A 74 -4.20 9.13 -14.71
N ALA A 75 -4.41 9.72 -13.52
CA ALA A 75 -3.31 10.12 -12.64
C ALA A 75 -2.52 8.90 -12.15
N ILE A 76 -3.21 7.82 -11.83
CA ILE A 76 -2.57 6.55 -11.42
C ILE A 76 -1.72 6.01 -12.56
N GLY A 77 -2.25 6.01 -13.79
CA GLY A 77 -1.52 5.58 -14.98
C GLY A 77 -0.24 6.38 -15.18
N SER A 78 -0.30 7.70 -14.98
CA SER A 78 0.87 8.57 -15.11
C SER A 78 1.94 8.22 -14.07
N ILE A 79 1.55 7.95 -12.85
CA ILE A 79 2.48 7.55 -11.78
C ILE A 79 3.20 6.25 -12.18
N CYS A 80 2.45 5.26 -12.63
CA CYS A 80 3.01 3.98 -13.05
C CYS A 80 3.96 4.14 -14.24
N ASP A 81 3.57 4.94 -15.24
CA ASP A 81 4.39 5.16 -16.43
C ASP A 81 5.71 5.83 -16.09
N GLN A 82 5.69 6.82 -15.20
CA GLN A 82 6.90 7.53 -14.79
C GLN A 82 7.89 6.60 -14.08
N LEU A 83 7.40 5.62 -13.36
CA LEU A 83 8.22 4.70 -12.59
C LEU A 83 8.45 3.36 -13.30
N THR A 84 7.92 3.21 -14.50
CA THR A 84 8.01 1.97 -15.29
C THR A 84 7.40 0.78 -14.53
N LEU A 85 6.23 1.01 -13.93
CA LEU A 85 5.47 -0.01 -13.20
C LEU A 85 4.25 -0.42 -14.01
N GLU A 86 3.89 -1.69 -13.93
CA GLU A 86 2.68 -2.21 -14.58
C GLU A 86 1.43 -1.86 -13.79
N ARG A 87 1.58 -1.66 -12.47
CA ARG A 87 0.51 -1.31 -11.55
C ARG A 87 1.11 -0.62 -10.33
N LEU A 88 0.26 -0.01 -9.48
CA LEU A 88 0.75 0.62 -8.25
C LEU A 88 1.39 -0.43 -7.35
N THR A 89 2.52 -0.05 -6.75
CA THR A 89 3.18 -0.90 -5.77
C THR A 89 2.76 -0.50 -4.36
N THR A 90 2.74 -1.48 -3.44
CA THR A 90 2.55 -1.23 -2.01
C THR A 90 3.87 -1.24 -1.26
N ILE A 91 5.00 -1.34 -1.96
CA ILE A 91 6.31 -1.18 -1.33
C ILE A 91 6.42 0.28 -0.86
N PRO A 92 6.61 0.50 0.46
CA PRO A 92 6.60 1.86 0.99
C PRO A 92 7.67 2.75 0.35
N THR A 93 7.32 3.99 0.13
CA THR A 93 8.18 5.08 -0.36
C THR A 93 8.64 4.99 -1.80
N VAL A 94 8.35 3.90 -2.51
CA VAL A 94 8.74 3.76 -3.93
C VAL A 94 8.08 4.80 -4.81
N LEU A 95 6.80 5.13 -4.55
CA LEU A 95 6.08 6.11 -5.37
C LEU A 95 6.52 7.55 -5.13
N GLY A 96 7.31 7.79 -4.09
CA GLY A 96 7.78 9.12 -3.78
C GLY A 96 6.70 10.07 -3.26
N LEU A 97 5.57 9.54 -2.82
CA LEU A 97 4.46 10.32 -2.30
C LEU A 97 4.48 10.31 -0.76
N GLU A 98 3.82 11.29 -0.17
CA GLU A 98 3.56 11.28 1.27
C GLU A 98 2.81 9.98 1.59
N LEU A 99 3.10 9.37 2.75
CA LEU A 99 2.63 8.03 3.07
C LEU A 99 1.91 8.01 4.41
N ILE A 100 0.78 7.31 4.47
CA ILE A 100 0.12 6.97 5.72
C ILE A 100 -0.13 5.46 5.74
N VAL A 101 0.04 4.84 6.90
CA VAL A 101 -0.06 3.38 7.06
C VAL A 101 -1.07 3.06 8.14
N ASP A 102 -2.02 2.17 7.82
CA ASP A 102 -3.00 1.71 8.80
C ASP A 102 -2.32 0.88 9.89
N GLN A 103 -2.71 1.12 11.14
CA GLN A 103 -2.12 0.49 12.30
C GLN A 103 -2.19 -1.04 12.23
N ARG A 104 -3.21 -1.60 11.61
CA ARG A 104 -3.38 -3.06 11.49
C ARG A 104 -2.22 -3.73 10.78
N LEU A 105 -1.59 -3.03 9.81
CA LEU A 105 -0.44 -3.57 9.10
C LEU A 105 0.78 -3.71 9.99
N LEU A 106 0.90 -2.84 10.99
CA LEU A 106 2.03 -2.86 11.91
C LEU A 106 1.96 -4.00 12.91
N ASP A 107 0.80 -4.63 13.03
CA ASP A 107 0.59 -5.76 13.94
C ASP A 107 0.73 -7.10 13.23
N THR A 108 1.00 -7.10 11.93
CA THR A 108 1.14 -8.31 11.11
C THR A 108 2.58 -8.79 11.11
N THR A 109 2.81 -10.08 11.32
CA THR A 109 4.15 -10.66 11.42
C THR A 109 4.89 -10.64 10.08
N GLU A 110 4.18 -10.99 9.01
CA GLU A 110 4.73 -11.05 7.66
C GLU A 110 3.75 -10.43 6.69
N LEU A 111 4.27 -9.70 5.71
CA LEU A 111 3.45 -8.98 4.73
C LEU A 111 3.86 -9.36 3.32
N THR A 112 2.86 -9.60 2.47
CA THR A 112 3.06 -9.80 1.05
C THR A 112 2.62 -8.53 0.35
N LEU A 113 3.53 -7.91 -0.38
CA LEU A 113 3.36 -6.60 -0.99
C LEU A 113 3.24 -6.71 -2.51
N ASP A 114 2.46 -5.80 -3.09
CA ASP A 114 2.36 -5.65 -4.54
C ASP A 114 3.69 -5.07 -5.04
N SER A 115 4.34 -5.79 -5.94
CA SER A 115 5.65 -5.38 -6.47
C SER A 115 5.57 -4.34 -7.59
N GLY A 116 4.36 -4.00 -8.05
CA GLY A 116 4.21 -3.17 -9.24
C GLY A 116 4.28 -3.97 -10.54
N SER A 117 4.52 -5.27 -10.46
CA SER A 117 4.48 -6.20 -11.58
C SER A 117 3.19 -7.02 -11.53
N LYS A 118 2.65 -7.37 -12.69
CA LYS A 118 1.46 -8.23 -12.78
C LYS A 118 1.73 -9.68 -12.41
N HIS A 119 3.00 -10.07 -12.31
CA HIS A 119 3.39 -11.47 -12.17
C HIS A 119 4.01 -11.84 -10.83
N TYR A 120 4.42 -10.86 -10.03
CA TYR A 120 5.21 -11.14 -8.83
C TYR A 120 4.72 -10.34 -7.63
N VAL A 121 4.85 -10.93 -6.44
CA VAL A 121 4.63 -10.26 -5.16
C VAL A 121 5.93 -10.35 -4.35
N ILE A 122 6.07 -9.48 -3.36
CA ILE A 122 7.26 -9.44 -2.51
C ILE A 122 6.83 -9.65 -1.07
N THR A 123 7.51 -10.58 -0.40
CA THR A 123 7.23 -10.91 1.00
C THR A 123 8.35 -10.38 1.89
N ILE A 124 7.96 -9.65 2.94
CA ILE A 124 8.89 -9.13 3.95
C ILE A 124 8.29 -9.36 5.33
N ASN A 125 9.14 -9.27 6.37
CA ASN A 125 8.64 -9.35 7.73
C ASN A 125 8.25 -7.96 8.27
N ASN A 126 7.64 -7.96 9.45
CA ASN A 126 7.14 -6.73 10.09
C ASN A 126 8.28 -5.73 10.35
N GLU A 127 9.42 -6.20 10.83
CA GLU A 127 10.56 -5.33 11.11
C GLU A 127 11.03 -4.60 9.86
N GLN A 128 11.14 -5.34 8.75
CA GLN A 128 11.54 -4.77 7.47
C GLN A 128 10.51 -3.76 6.97
N PHE A 129 9.22 -4.06 7.15
CA PHE A 129 8.16 -3.15 6.76
C PHE A 129 8.24 -1.84 7.56
N ARG A 130 8.46 -1.93 8.87
CA ARG A 130 8.60 -0.75 9.73
C ARG A 130 9.80 0.10 9.31
N ASN A 131 10.89 -0.55 8.92
CA ASN A 131 12.06 0.17 8.43
C ASN A 131 11.77 0.90 7.11
N LEU A 132 11.00 0.27 6.23
CA LEU A 132 10.67 0.86 4.94
C LEU A 132 9.74 2.07 5.07
N ILE A 133 8.79 2.04 6.00
CA ILE A 133 7.86 3.17 6.17
C ILE A 133 8.50 4.37 6.86
N GLY A 134 9.57 4.13 7.64
CA GLY A 134 10.30 5.21 8.31
C GLY A 134 9.41 6.05 9.21
N ASP A 135 9.37 7.36 8.96
CA ASP A 135 8.60 8.33 9.75
C ASP A 135 7.17 8.55 9.25
N ALA A 136 6.67 7.68 8.39
CA ALA A 136 5.31 7.81 7.85
C ALA A 136 4.27 7.87 8.97
N GLN A 137 3.23 8.67 8.76
CA GLN A 137 2.12 8.77 9.70
C GLN A 137 1.41 7.42 9.79
N THR A 138 1.00 7.04 11.01
CA THR A 138 0.23 5.82 11.24
C THR A 138 -1.06 6.15 11.98
N GLY A 139 -2.06 5.29 11.85
CA GLY A 139 -3.32 5.45 12.53
C GLY A 139 -4.33 4.44 12.04
N THR A 140 -5.54 4.46 12.60
CA THR A 140 -6.60 3.55 12.21
C THR A 140 -7.62 4.27 11.35
N TYR A 141 -7.73 3.85 10.09
CA TYR A 141 -8.66 4.43 9.14
C TYR A 141 -9.37 3.37 8.30
N THR A 142 -9.44 2.15 8.83
CA THR A 142 -10.16 1.04 8.18
C THR A 142 -11.02 0.31 9.18
N VAL A 143 -12.01 -0.44 8.65
CA VAL A 143 -12.79 -1.41 9.42
C VAL A 143 -12.66 -2.76 8.76
N LEU A 144 -12.69 -3.83 9.55
CA LEU A 144 -12.64 -5.17 8.99
C LEU A 144 -13.98 -5.51 8.32
N GLU A 145 -13.92 -6.24 7.20
CA GLU A 145 -15.12 -6.66 6.49
C GLU A 145 -16.05 -7.46 7.41
N SER A 146 -15.48 -8.29 8.29
CA SER A 146 -16.25 -9.09 9.25
C SER A 146 -17.03 -8.21 10.23
N GLU A 147 -16.48 -7.06 10.62
CA GLU A 147 -17.14 -6.12 11.51
C GLU A 147 -18.35 -5.47 10.84
N LEU A 148 -18.23 -5.14 9.56
CA LEU A 148 -19.32 -4.56 8.78
C LEU A 148 -20.47 -5.54 8.60
N VAL A 149 -20.16 -6.81 8.32
CA VAL A 149 -21.19 -7.85 8.19
C VAL A 149 -21.96 -8.01 9.50
N THR A 150 -21.26 -8.03 10.63
CA THR A 150 -21.87 -8.11 11.94
C THR A 150 -22.78 -6.92 12.21
N SER A 151 -22.30 -5.71 11.90
CA SER A 151 -23.08 -4.47 12.09
C SER A 151 -24.35 -4.46 11.24
N SER A 152 -24.27 -4.96 10.01
CA SER A 152 -25.42 -4.96 9.12
C SER A 152 -26.52 -5.93 9.50
N LEU A 153 -26.22 -6.91 10.37
CA LEU A 153 -27.20 -7.88 10.87
C LEU A 153 -27.95 -7.36 12.09
N GLU A 154 -27.51 -6.29 12.68
CA GLU A 154 -28.15 -5.66 13.83
C GLU A 154 -29.20 -4.66 13.37
#